data_d2d4908477c8385fb15982ff7e51982d
#
_entry.id   d2d4908477c8385fb15982ff7e51982d
#
_cell.length_a   1.000
_cell.length_b   1.000
_cell.length_c   1.000
_cell.angle_alpha   90.00
_cell.angle_beta   90.00
_cell.angle_gamma   90.00
#
_symmetry.space_group_name_H-M   'P 1'
#
loop_
_entity.id
_entity.type
_entity.pdbx_description
1 polymer ?
#
loop_
_entity_poly.entity_id
_entity_poly.type
_entity_poly.pdbx_seq_one_letter_code
_entity_poly.pdbx_strand_id
1 'polypeptide(L)'
;MPLETLEGKNGIQTMIDHVGTRGRQIRLLVLCALCLMCDGFDIQAMGYAGPAIREEWGLETARLGPVFSAGLAGIAIGAFMLGWLADRIGRRPAILLATLVFGAFTLCSAFAQNVDQLLALRFVAGIALGGVMPNCIALVVEYSPSRQRATYITAITCFFAIGGGLGGIAAATLIPPFGWRAVFLLGGLLPMLLALAMWFYLPESAQWLLKCGGKERAVRALLQQMFPSQRVREVDLSVSQAEATPDKASVLDLFRERRTTFTLLLWLVNFMNLIDLYFLANWLPTLMRDAGLTLETANLATGTLQFGGVLGTLALGRLIDKFGAYSVLITGFSVATVSIAAIGVDPSNLLLLFSAIFITGIFVVGGMPGVNTLAAGGYPTFL
;
A
#
# COMPACT_ATOMS: atom_id res chain seq x y z
N MET A 1 -36.77 0.42 13.54
CA MET A 1 -37.48 0.58 12.27
C MET A 1 -37.55 -0.80 11.64
N PRO A 2 -38.71 -1.39 11.39
CA PRO A 2 -38.84 -2.73 10.83
C PRO A 2 -38.34 -2.74 9.37
N LEU A 3 -37.82 -3.90 8.94
CA LEU A 3 -37.26 -4.16 7.59
C LEU A 3 -38.28 -4.06 6.43
N GLU A 4 -39.54 -3.76 6.72
CA GLU A 4 -40.64 -3.76 5.74
C GLU A 4 -40.63 -2.63 4.72
N THR A 5 -39.69 -1.67 4.76
CA THR A 5 -39.65 -0.53 3.81
C THR A 5 -38.51 -0.61 2.80
N LEU A 6 -37.83 -1.77 2.64
CA LEU A 6 -36.68 -1.96 1.74
C LEU A 6 -37.01 -2.96 0.61
N GLU A 7 -38.22 -3.00 0.14
CA GLU A 7 -38.56 -3.73 -1.08
C GLU A 7 -37.79 -3.10 -2.28
N GLY A 8 -36.71 -3.77 -2.71
CA GLY A 8 -36.02 -3.46 -3.95
C GLY A 8 -34.47 -3.40 -3.93
N LYS A 9 -33.81 -3.36 -2.77
CA LYS A 9 -32.32 -3.30 -2.71
C LYS A 9 -31.74 -4.05 -1.51
N ASN A 10 -32.10 -5.31 -1.29
CA ASN A 10 -31.63 -6.11 -0.14
C ASN A 10 -30.34 -6.89 -0.46
N GLY A 11 -29.36 -6.27 -1.08
CA GLY A 11 -28.06 -6.88 -1.32
C GLY A 11 -27.16 -6.95 -0.07
N ILE A 12 -26.05 -7.67 -0.18
CA ILE A 12 -25.03 -7.78 0.88
C ILE A 12 -24.61 -6.40 1.40
N GLN A 13 -24.43 -5.42 0.48
CA GLN A 13 -23.99 -4.08 0.84
C GLN A 13 -25.00 -3.34 1.73
N THR A 14 -26.29 -3.45 1.43
CA THR A 14 -27.35 -2.84 2.24
C THR A 14 -27.36 -3.41 3.66
N MET A 15 -27.14 -4.73 3.79
CA MET A 15 -26.99 -5.37 5.10
C MET A 15 -25.79 -4.82 5.87
N ILE A 16 -24.63 -4.67 5.22
CA ILE A 16 -23.40 -4.12 5.84
C ILE A 16 -23.63 -2.68 6.30
N ASP A 17 -24.29 -1.86 5.49
CA ASP A 17 -24.58 -0.45 5.80
C ASP A 17 -25.49 -0.29 7.02
N HIS A 18 -26.45 -1.20 7.20
CA HIS A 18 -27.33 -1.20 8.37
C HIS A 18 -26.67 -1.69 9.67
N VAL A 19 -25.79 -2.70 9.55
CA VAL A 19 -25.15 -3.32 10.71
C VAL A 19 -24.06 -2.44 11.29
N GLY A 20 -23.41 -1.63 10.46
CA GLY A 20 -22.21 -0.88 10.82
C GLY A 20 -21.01 -1.78 11.10
N THR A 21 -19.95 -1.21 11.63
CA THR A 21 -18.70 -1.92 11.88
C THR A 21 -18.76 -2.75 13.16
N ARG A 22 -18.40 -4.02 13.09
CA ARG A 22 -18.37 -4.96 14.22
C ARG A 22 -16.99 -5.62 14.38
N GLY A 23 -16.79 -6.34 15.49
CA GLY A 23 -15.51 -6.90 15.89
C GLY A 23 -14.79 -7.76 14.83
N ARG A 24 -15.52 -8.50 13.98
CA ARG A 24 -14.91 -9.31 12.92
C ARG A 24 -14.45 -8.47 11.72
N GLN A 25 -15.17 -7.40 11.40
CA GLN A 25 -14.74 -6.43 10.40
C GLN A 25 -13.49 -5.66 10.90
N ILE A 26 -13.46 -5.27 12.18
CA ILE A 26 -12.29 -4.65 12.80
C ILE A 26 -11.09 -5.61 12.72
N ARG A 27 -11.29 -6.91 12.98
CA ARG A 27 -10.23 -7.91 12.85
C ARG A 27 -9.69 -7.99 11.41
N LEU A 28 -10.58 -8.00 10.42
CA LEU A 28 -10.20 -7.94 9.01
C LEU A 28 -9.37 -6.68 8.71
N LEU A 29 -9.85 -5.51 9.14
CA LEU A 29 -9.16 -4.24 8.98
C LEU A 29 -7.76 -4.27 9.60
N VAL A 30 -7.63 -4.78 10.83
CA VAL A 30 -6.35 -4.89 11.52
C VAL A 30 -5.39 -5.84 10.79
N LEU A 31 -5.85 -7.00 10.33
CA LEU A 31 -5.02 -7.94 9.59
C LEU A 31 -4.53 -7.36 8.26
N CYS A 32 -5.41 -6.69 7.51
CA CYS A 32 -5.02 -6.01 6.27
C CYS A 32 -4.08 -4.82 6.54
N ALA A 33 -4.33 -4.04 7.60
CA ALA A 33 -3.46 -2.94 8.00
C ALA A 33 -2.06 -3.42 8.39
N LEU A 34 -1.96 -4.50 9.18
CA LEU A 34 -0.67 -5.11 9.54
C LEU A 34 0.04 -5.70 8.31
N CYS A 35 -0.71 -6.27 7.36
CA CYS A 35 -0.16 -6.76 6.11
C CYS A 35 0.46 -5.62 5.28
N LEU A 36 -0.25 -4.48 5.15
CA LEU A 36 0.28 -3.30 4.47
C LEU A 36 1.42 -2.65 5.26
N MET A 37 1.45 -2.77 6.58
CA MET A 37 2.59 -2.32 7.39
C MET A 37 3.84 -3.16 7.08
N CYS A 38 3.72 -4.47 6.97
CA CYS A 38 4.83 -5.35 6.56
C CYS A 38 5.27 -5.05 5.11
N ASP A 39 4.33 -4.78 4.21
CA ASP A 39 4.58 -4.39 2.81
C ASP A 39 5.39 -3.08 2.75
N GLY A 40 4.95 -2.04 3.46
CA GLY A 40 5.66 -0.76 3.54
C GLY A 40 7.05 -0.87 4.16
N PHE A 41 7.22 -1.73 5.17
CA PHE A 41 8.53 -2.04 5.74
C PHE A 41 9.45 -2.67 4.69
N ASP A 42 8.97 -3.70 3.97
CA ASP A 42 9.80 -4.48 3.03
C ASP A 42 10.23 -3.66 1.81
N ILE A 43 9.34 -2.85 1.24
CA ILE A 43 9.66 -1.96 0.11
C ILE A 43 10.81 -1.01 0.47
N GLN A 44 10.86 -0.54 1.71
CA GLN A 44 11.88 0.39 2.19
C GLN A 44 13.14 -0.32 2.71
N ALA A 45 13.05 -1.60 3.09
CA ALA A 45 14.15 -2.35 3.71
C ALA A 45 15.44 -2.29 2.90
N MET A 46 15.34 -2.37 1.56
CA MET A 46 16.52 -2.29 0.69
C MET A 46 17.16 -0.89 0.70
N GLY A 47 16.37 0.19 0.75
CA GLY A 47 16.88 1.55 0.90
C GLY A 47 17.67 1.73 2.18
N TYR A 48 17.15 1.24 3.30
CA TYR A 48 17.81 1.30 4.62
C TYR A 48 19.08 0.45 4.72
N ALA A 49 19.05 -0.75 4.12
CA ALA A 49 20.19 -1.67 4.14
C ALA A 49 21.27 -1.30 3.10
N GLY A 50 20.92 -0.58 2.05
CA GLY A 50 21.76 -0.29 0.90
C GLY A 50 23.14 0.27 1.24
N PRO A 51 23.28 1.33 2.09
CA PRO A 51 24.57 1.84 2.48
C PRO A 51 25.46 0.81 3.19
N ALA A 52 24.90 0.02 4.10
CA ALA A 52 25.64 -1.02 4.83
C ALA A 52 26.06 -2.18 3.91
N ILE A 53 25.21 -2.59 2.97
CA ILE A 53 25.55 -3.59 1.93
C ILE A 53 26.69 -3.09 1.07
N ARG A 54 26.62 -1.82 0.65
CA ARG A 54 27.65 -1.17 -0.16
C ARG A 54 28.99 -1.17 0.55
N GLU A 55 29.02 -0.82 1.83
CA GLU A 55 30.24 -0.81 2.66
C GLU A 55 30.79 -2.23 2.86
N GLU A 56 29.95 -3.22 3.19
CA GLU A 56 30.38 -4.61 3.44
C GLU A 56 30.94 -5.28 2.16
N TRP A 57 30.28 -5.06 1.03
CA TRP A 57 30.66 -5.72 -0.23
C TRP A 57 31.60 -4.88 -1.11
N GLY A 58 32.01 -3.68 -0.67
CA GLY A 58 32.89 -2.79 -1.42
C GLY A 58 32.33 -2.34 -2.76
N LEU A 59 31.01 -2.08 -2.83
CA LEU A 59 30.33 -1.78 -4.07
C LEU A 59 30.40 -0.29 -4.42
N GLU A 60 30.44 0.02 -5.70
CA GLU A 60 30.14 1.34 -6.20
C GLU A 60 28.65 1.66 -6.00
N THR A 61 28.31 2.93 -5.71
CA THR A 61 26.93 3.40 -5.51
C THR A 61 26.01 3.01 -6.67
N ALA A 62 26.50 3.05 -7.90
CA ALA A 62 25.76 2.67 -9.12
C ALA A 62 25.24 1.21 -9.09
N ARG A 63 25.93 0.31 -8.40
CA ARG A 63 25.53 -1.12 -8.30
C ARG A 63 24.27 -1.35 -7.48
N LEU A 64 23.85 -0.41 -6.64
CA LEU A 64 22.59 -0.48 -5.89
C LEU A 64 21.36 -0.24 -6.77
N GLY A 65 21.49 0.59 -7.82
CA GLY A 65 20.38 0.95 -8.71
C GLY A 65 19.65 -0.25 -9.30
N PRO A 66 20.32 -1.23 -9.91
CA PRO A 66 19.68 -2.45 -10.42
C PRO A 66 18.92 -3.23 -9.35
N VAL A 67 19.40 -3.29 -8.10
CA VAL A 67 18.74 -4.01 -7.01
C VAL A 67 17.43 -3.31 -6.61
N PHE A 68 17.44 -1.97 -6.47
CA PHE A 68 16.23 -1.18 -6.24
C PHE A 68 15.23 -1.34 -7.37
N SER A 69 15.70 -1.24 -8.61
CA SER A 69 14.86 -1.37 -9.80
C SER A 69 14.27 -2.76 -9.97
N ALA A 70 14.98 -3.82 -9.58
CA ALA A 70 14.48 -5.19 -9.66
C ALA A 70 13.26 -5.39 -8.76
N GLY A 71 13.29 -4.87 -7.52
CA GLY A 71 12.15 -4.93 -6.62
C GLY A 71 10.92 -4.20 -7.20
N LEU A 72 11.11 -2.98 -7.71
CA LEU A 72 10.04 -2.19 -8.32
C LEU A 72 9.49 -2.83 -9.61
N ALA A 73 10.34 -3.39 -10.46
CA ALA A 73 9.92 -4.15 -11.64
C ALA A 73 9.12 -5.38 -11.24
N GLY A 74 9.54 -6.08 -10.19
CA GLY A 74 8.77 -7.17 -9.60
C GLY A 74 7.37 -6.72 -9.16
N ILE A 75 7.27 -5.61 -8.44
CA ILE A 75 5.97 -5.05 -7.99
C ILE A 75 5.06 -4.76 -9.19
N ALA A 76 5.58 -4.13 -10.25
CA ALA A 76 4.80 -3.81 -11.43
C ALA A 76 4.25 -5.08 -12.11
N ILE A 77 5.07 -6.11 -12.28
CA ILE A 77 4.64 -7.41 -12.85
C ILE A 77 3.64 -8.09 -11.90
N GLY A 78 3.94 -8.10 -10.61
CA GLY A 78 3.13 -8.74 -9.57
C GLY A 78 1.74 -8.15 -9.45
N ALA A 79 1.58 -6.83 -9.62
CA ALA A 79 0.27 -6.18 -9.58
C ALA A 79 -0.70 -6.76 -10.63
N PHE A 80 -0.22 -7.05 -11.84
CA PHE A 80 -1.03 -7.70 -12.87
C PHE A 80 -1.23 -9.19 -12.61
N MET A 81 -0.15 -9.91 -12.27
CA MET A 81 -0.20 -11.35 -12.07
C MET A 81 -1.09 -11.75 -10.89
N LEU A 82 -0.91 -11.10 -9.74
CA LEU A 82 -1.65 -11.43 -8.52
C LEU A 82 -3.07 -10.89 -8.52
N GLY A 83 -3.35 -9.80 -9.24
CA GLY A 83 -4.71 -9.36 -9.51
C GLY A 83 -5.48 -10.45 -10.29
N TRP A 84 -4.93 -10.89 -11.41
CA TRP A 84 -5.51 -11.98 -12.21
C TRP A 84 -5.62 -13.31 -11.43
N LEU A 85 -4.62 -13.63 -10.61
CA LEU A 85 -4.65 -14.82 -9.78
C LEU A 85 -5.75 -14.75 -8.73
N ALA A 86 -5.91 -13.59 -8.05
CA ALA A 86 -6.94 -13.36 -7.04
C ALA A 86 -8.36 -13.51 -7.61
N ASP A 87 -8.58 -13.11 -8.88
CA ASP A 87 -9.85 -13.31 -9.54
C ASP A 87 -10.16 -14.80 -9.82
N ARG A 88 -9.14 -15.66 -9.93
CA ARG A 88 -9.29 -17.11 -10.18
C ARG A 88 -9.37 -17.95 -8.92
N ILE A 89 -8.47 -17.74 -7.96
CA ILE A 89 -8.38 -18.59 -6.76
C ILE A 89 -9.06 -18.00 -5.53
N GLY A 90 -9.46 -16.71 -5.58
CA GLY A 90 -10.02 -15.96 -4.45
C GLY A 90 -9.00 -14.97 -3.85
N ARG A 91 -9.53 -13.96 -3.16
CA ARG A 91 -8.70 -12.89 -2.58
C ARG A 91 -7.91 -13.36 -1.37
N ARG A 92 -8.53 -14.17 -0.50
CA ARG A 92 -7.86 -14.71 0.68
C ARG A 92 -6.64 -15.57 0.33
N PRO A 93 -6.71 -16.61 -0.53
CA PRO A 93 -5.54 -17.40 -0.92
C PRO A 93 -4.46 -16.56 -1.61
N ALA A 94 -4.88 -15.58 -2.45
CA ALA A 94 -3.93 -14.70 -3.13
C ALA A 94 -3.14 -13.83 -2.14
N ILE A 95 -3.80 -13.21 -1.15
CA ILE A 95 -3.14 -12.42 -0.11
C ILE A 95 -2.20 -13.30 0.74
N LEU A 96 -2.67 -14.49 1.16
CA LEU A 96 -1.86 -15.43 1.95
C LEU A 96 -0.61 -15.87 1.19
N LEU A 97 -0.78 -16.29 -0.08
CA LEU A 97 0.34 -16.71 -0.94
C LEU A 97 1.33 -15.56 -1.13
N ALA A 98 0.84 -14.37 -1.45
CA ALA A 98 1.66 -13.18 -1.61
C ALA A 98 2.45 -12.87 -0.33
N THR A 99 1.78 -12.87 0.83
CA THR A 99 2.41 -12.57 2.13
C THR A 99 3.47 -13.61 2.50
N LEU A 100 3.21 -14.91 2.26
CA LEU A 100 4.18 -15.97 2.51
C LEU A 100 5.38 -15.88 1.56
N VAL A 101 5.14 -15.64 0.26
CA VAL A 101 6.20 -15.58 -0.73
C VAL A 101 7.09 -14.36 -0.49
N PHE A 102 6.54 -13.15 -0.33
CA PHE A 102 7.41 -12.01 -0.08
C PHE A 102 8.15 -12.14 1.27
N GLY A 103 7.49 -12.64 2.31
CA GLY A 103 8.14 -12.89 3.60
C GLY A 103 9.31 -13.88 3.49
N ALA A 104 9.11 -15.00 2.79
CA ALA A 104 10.15 -16.00 2.58
C ALA A 104 11.33 -15.45 1.76
N PHE A 105 11.07 -14.75 0.65
CA PHE A 105 12.14 -14.20 -0.19
C PHE A 105 12.84 -13.01 0.46
N THR A 106 12.16 -12.23 1.31
CA THR A 106 12.79 -11.23 2.17
C THR A 106 13.69 -11.88 3.21
N LEU A 107 13.21 -12.94 3.85
CA LEU A 107 14.03 -13.72 4.79
C LEU A 107 15.28 -14.29 4.10
N CYS A 108 15.12 -14.89 2.92
CA CYS A 108 16.23 -15.39 2.12
C CYS A 108 17.24 -14.30 1.74
N SER A 109 16.79 -13.05 1.57
CA SER A 109 17.67 -11.93 1.25
C SER A 109 18.69 -11.63 2.35
N ALA A 110 18.41 -12.00 3.61
CA ALA A 110 19.38 -11.93 4.70
C ALA A 110 20.59 -12.85 4.48
N PHE A 111 20.45 -13.91 3.68
CA PHE A 111 21.51 -14.91 3.41
C PHE A 111 22.16 -14.69 2.06
N ALA A 112 21.85 -13.62 1.32
CA ALA A 112 22.48 -13.30 0.07
C ALA A 112 23.98 -13.05 0.26
N GLN A 113 24.80 -13.58 -0.66
CA GLN A 113 26.27 -13.51 -0.62
C GLN A 113 26.84 -12.56 -1.68
N ASN A 114 26.02 -12.15 -2.63
CA ASN A 114 26.41 -11.24 -3.71
C ASN A 114 25.19 -10.45 -4.23
N VAL A 115 25.48 -9.42 -5.05
CA VAL A 115 24.47 -8.51 -5.60
C VAL A 115 23.46 -9.22 -6.48
N ASP A 116 23.89 -10.20 -7.29
CA ASP A 116 23.03 -10.89 -8.26
C ASP A 116 21.99 -11.77 -7.53
N GLN A 117 22.40 -12.46 -6.46
CA GLN A 117 21.47 -13.19 -5.59
C GLN A 117 20.47 -12.25 -4.93
N LEU A 118 20.95 -11.14 -4.38
CA LEU A 118 20.08 -10.15 -3.74
C LEU A 118 19.07 -9.56 -4.74
N LEU A 119 19.53 -9.23 -5.95
CA LEU A 119 18.69 -8.75 -7.04
C LEU A 119 17.58 -9.74 -7.39
N ALA A 120 17.93 -11.01 -7.59
CA ALA A 120 16.96 -12.07 -7.91
C ALA A 120 15.93 -12.25 -6.78
N LEU A 121 16.38 -12.28 -5.53
CA LEU A 121 15.51 -12.42 -4.36
C LEU A 121 14.57 -11.20 -4.21
N ARG A 122 15.07 -9.97 -4.41
CA ARG A 122 14.26 -8.75 -4.37
C ARG A 122 13.25 -8.68 -5.51
N PHE A 123 13.60 -9.17 -6.70
CA PHE A 123 12.67 -9.26 -7.83
C PHE A 123 11.49 -10.19 -7.52
N VAL A 124 11.75 -11.39 -7.01
CA VAL A 124 10.68 -12.34 -6.65
C VAL A 124 9.83 -11.83 -5.47
N ALA A 125 10.46 -11.27 -4.44
CA ALA A 125 9.74 -10.62 -3.34
C ALA A 125 8.84 -9.50 -3.87
N GLY A 126 9.35 -8.67 -4.81
CA GLY A 126 8.59 -7.63 -5.47
C GLY A 126 7.36 -8.15 -6.21
N ILE A 127 7.47 -9.24 -6.96
CA ILE A 127 6.31 -9.87 -7.62
C ILE A 127 5.21 -10.20 -6.59
N ALA A 128 5.58 -10.74 -5.45
CA ALA A 128 4.61 -11.07 -4.42
C ALA A 128 3.99 -9.80 -3.78
N LEU A 129 4.80 -8.77 -3.49
CA LEU A 129 4.35 -7.49 -2.92
C LEU A 129 3.35 -6.77 -3.83
N GLY A 130 3.55 -6.81 -5.17
CA GLY A 130 2.69 -6.09 -6.12
C GLY A 130 1.20 -6.41 -6.01
N GLY A 131 0.83 -7.58 -5.52
CA GLY A 131 -0.57 -7.97 -5.35
C GLY A 131 -1.14 -7.75 -3.96
N VAL A 132 -0.34 -7.45 -2.95
CA VAL A 132 -0.79 -7.37 -1.55
C VAL A 132 -1.76 -6.20 -1.35
N MET A 133 -1.30 -4.99 -1.68
CA MET A 133 -2.07 -3.76 -1.45
C MET A 133 -3.44 -3.76 -2.16
N PRO A 134 -3.55 -4.01 -3.49
CA PRO A 134 -4.83 -3.96 -4.17
C PRO A 134 -5.82 -5.02 -3.66
N ASN A 135 -5.35 -6.22 -3.32
CA ASN A 135 -6.21 -7.27 -2.80
C ASN A 135 -6.69 -6.99 -1.36
N CYS A 136 -5.83 -6.44 -0.50
CA CYS A 136 -6.22 -6.00 0.85
C CYS A 136 -7.26 -4.88 0.79
N ILE A 137 -7.04 -3.85 -0.05
CA ILE A 137 -8.00 -2.75 -0.23
C ILE A 137 -9.33 -3.29 -0.74
N ALA A 138 -9.31 -4.14 -1.75
CA ALA A 138 -10.52 -4.70 -2.31
C ALA A 138 -11.32 -5.52 -1.27
N LEU A 139 -10.65 -6.34 -0.47
CA LEU A 139 -11.29 -7.12 0.59
C LEU A 139 -11.87 -6.22 1.69
N VAL A 140 -11.16 -5.17 2.09
CA VAL A 140 -11.63 -4.19 3.08
C VAL A 140 -12.85 -3.42 2.57
N VAL A 141 -12.84 -2.95 1.32
CA VAL A 141 -13.97 -2.24 0.69
C VAL A 141 -15.23 -3.09 0.68
N GLU A 142 -15.08 -4.38 0.38
CA GLU A 142 -16.20 -5.33 0.29
C GLU A 142 -16.94 -5.52 1.63
N TYR A 143 -16.23 -5.49 2.75
CA TYR A 143 -16.79 -5.65 4.10
C TYR A 143 -17.01 -4.33 4.84
N SER A 144 -16.82 -3.20 4.17
CA SER A 144 -16.94 -1.87 4.78
C SER A 144 -18.28 -1.22 4.49
N PRO A 145 -18.91 -0.53 5.46
CA PRO A 145 -20.07 0.32 5.21
C PRO A 145 -19.73 1.40 4.18
N SER A 146 -20.64 1.68 3.25
CA SER A 146 -20.44 2.62 2.13
C SER A 146 -19.95 4.00 2.61
N ARG A 147 -20.51 4.51 3.71
CA ARG A 147 -20.15 5.81 4.31
C ARG A 147 -18.72 5.85 4.89
N GLN A 148 -18.14 4.71 5.22
CA GLN A 148 -16.84 4.61 5.91
C GLN A 148 -15.72 4.02 5.01
N ARG A 149 -16.03 3.63 3.77
CA ARG A 149 -15.05 3.02 2.84
C ARG A 149 -13.79 3.85 2.67
N ALA A 150 -13.94 5.14 2.36
CA ALA A 150 -12.80 6.03 2.18
C ALA A 150 -11.94 6.13 3.45
N THR A 151 -12.58 6.22 4.62
CA THR A 151 -11.88 6.26 5.92
C THR A 151 -11.06 4.98 6.15
N TYR A 152 -11.63 3.80 5.85
CA TYR A 152 -10.93 2.53 6.06
C TYR A 152 -9.81 2.32 5.05
N ILE A 153 -10.00 2.68 3.78
CA ILE A 153 -8.92 2.67 2.78
C ILE A 153 -7.78 3.58 3.25
N THR A 154 -8.10 4.82 3.64
CA THR A 154 -7.09 5.76 4.15
C THR A 154 -6.38 5.20 5.38
N ALA A 155 -7.13 4.63 6.33
CA ALA A 155 -6.54 4.05 7.53
C ALA A 155 -5.55 2.94 7.21
N ILE A 156 -5.93 1.95 6.39
CA ILE A 156 -5.02 0.85 6.05
C ILE A 156 -3.82 1.29 5.21
N THR A 157 -3.99 2.29 4.33
CA THR A 157 -2.86 2.85 3.56
C THR A 157 -1.90 3.67 4.42
N CYS A 158 -2.37 4.31 5.51
CA CYS A 158 -1.49 4.92 6.50
C CYS A 158 -0.56 3.89 7.16
N PHE A 159 -1.03 2.65 7.37
CA PHE A 159 -0.19 1.59 7.93
C PHE A 159 0.98 1.20 7.02
N PHE A 160 0.82 1.33 5.69
CA PHE A 160 1.93 1.17 4.76
C PHE A 160 3.05 2.20 5.05
N ALA A 161 2.71 3.48 5.17
CA ALA A 161 3.69 4.52 5.49
C ALA A 161 4.25 4.36 6.93
N ILE A 162 3.42 3.96 7.90
CA ILE A 162 3.88 3.61 9.26
C ILE A 162 4.90 2.47 9.19
N GLY A 163 4.64 1.43 8.40
CA GLY A 163 5.58 0.32 8.20
C GLY A 163 6.93 0.78 7.66
N GLY A 164 6.93 1.64 6.64
CA GLY A 164 8.15 2.28 6.14
C GLY A 164 8.87 3.08 7.21
N GLY A 165 8.15 3.93 7.96
CA GLY A 165 8.73 4.73 9.04
C GLY A 165 9.33 3.89 10.17
N LEU A 166 8.62 2.86 10.63
CA LEU A 166 9.11 1.90 11.62
C LEU A 166 10.32 1.12 11.09
N GLY A 167 10.36 0.86 9.77
CA GLY A 167 11.52 0.28 9.09
C GLY A 167 12.78 1.12 9.25
N GLY A 168 12.68 2.45 9.15
CA GLY A 168 13.78 3.38 9.39
C GLY A 168 14.30 3.30 10.83
N ILE A 169 13.40 3.27 11.82
CA ILE A 169 13.76 3.10 13.24
C ILE A 169 14.40 1.72 13.46
N ALA A 170 13.81 0.66 12.94
CA ALA A 170 14.36 -0.69 13.06
C ALA A 170 15.76 -0.78 12.41
N ALA A 171 15.96 -0.21 11.24
CA ALA A 171 17.25 -0.20 10.56
C ALA A 171 18.29 0.61 11.35
N ALA A 172 17.92 1.78 11.87
CA ALA A 172 18.81 2.61 12.70
C ALA A 172 19.28 1.89 13.97
N THR A 173 18.42 1.07 14.57
CA THR A 173 18.73 0.35 15.82
C THR A 173 19.37 -1.02 15.60
N LEU A 174 19.00 -1.74 14.53
CA LEU A 174 19.44 -3.12 14.29
C LEU A 174 20.72 -3.20 13.46
N ILE A 175 20.94 -2.29 12.50
CA ILE A 175 22.12 -2.38 11.61
C ILE A 175 23.42 -2.19 12.37
N PRO A 176 23.58 -1.22 13.30
CA PRO A 176 24.85 -1.02 14.00
C PRO A 176 25.34 -2.26 14.79
N PRO A 177 24.50 -2.96 15.61
CA PRO A 177 24.97 -4.13 16.36
C PRO A 177 24.91 -5.46 15.58
N PHE A 178 23.98 -5.63 14.62
CA PHE A 178 23.69 -6.93 13.99
C PHE A 178 23.93 -6.97 12.49
N GLY A 179 24.27 -5.84 11.86
CA GLY A 179 24.42 -5.71 10.42
C GLY A 179 23.09 -5.62 9.67
N TRP A 180 23.19 -5.32 8.38
CA TRP A 180 22.02 -5.11 7.49
C TRP A 180 21.12 -6.36 7.36
N ARG A 181 21.67 -7.55 7.58
CA ARG A 181 20.93 -8.83 7.52
C ARG A 181 19.78 -8.86 8.51
N ALA A 182 19.92 -8.23 9.67
CA ALA A 182 18.89 -8.17 10.71
C ALA A 182 17.59 -7.49 10.22
N VAL A 183 17.69 -6.50 9.33
CA VAL A 183 16.52 -5.83 8.75
C VAL A 183 15.71 -6.81 7.90
N PHE A 184 16.36 -7.62 7.07
CA PHE A 184 15.69 -8.62 6.23
C PHE A 184 15.18 -9.81 7.04
N LEU A 185 15.88 -10.21 8.12
CA LEU A 185 15.38 -11.24 9.05
C LEU A 185 14.07 -10.78 9.70
N LEU A 186 14.02 -9.56 10.21
CA LEU A 186 12.82 -8.98 10.80
C LEU A 186 11.70 -8.82 9.74
N GLY A 187 12.05 -8.23 8.60
CA GLY A 187 11.12 -7.97 7.48
C GLY A 187 10.55 -9.23 6.85
N GLY A 188 11.24 -10.37 6.92
CA GLY A 188 10.74 -11.65 6.43
C GLY A 188 9.95 -12.43 7.48
N LEU A 189 10.41 -12.43 8.74
CA LEU A 189 9.77 -13.21 9.80
C LEU A 189 8.40 -12.65 10.17
N LEU A 190 8.26 -11.32 10.28
CA LEU A 190 6.99 -10.69 10.65
C LEU A 190 5.83 -11.02 9.70
N PRO A 191 5.96 -10.88 8.35
CA PRO A 191 4.87 -11.24 7.46
C PRO A 191 4.58 -12.75 7.44
N MET A 192 5.58 -13.62 7.66
CA MET A 192 5.34 -15.07 7.77
C MET A 192 4.49 -15.42 9.00
N LEU A 193 4.78 -14.79 10.16
CA LEU A 193 3.96 -14.94 11.36
C LEU A 193 2.57 -14.35 11.17
N LEU A 194 2.46 -13.21 10.48
CA LEU A 194 1.18 -12.61 10.14
C LEU A 194 0.37 -13.49 9.19
N ALA A 195 1.00 -14.10 8.18
CA ALA A 195 0.34 -15.03 7.28
C ALA A 195 -0.27 -16.22 8.02
N LEU A 196 0.41 -16.72 9.05
CA LEU A 196 -0.14 -17.77 9.91
C LEU A 196 -1.39 -17.30 10.65
N ALA A 197 -1.39 -16.07 11.20
CA ALA A 197 -2.57 -15.49 11.82
C ALA A 197 -3.69 -15.26 10.80
N MET A 198 -3.37 -14.75 9.61
CA MET A 198 -4.33 -14.54 8.53
C MET A 198 -4.93 -15.84 8.01
N TRP A 199 -4.19 -16.94 8.04
CA TRP A 199 -4.71 -18.27 7.67
C TRP A 199 -5.95 -18.65 8.50
N PHE A 200 -5.96 -18.33 9.78
CA PHE A 200 -7.08 -18.66 10.67
C PHE A 200 -8.21 -17.62 10.67
N TYR A 201 -7.87 -16.35 10.45
CA TYR A 201 -8.79 -15.26 10.75
C TYR A 201 -9.22 -14.42 9.53
N LEU A 202 -8.51 -14.49 8.40
CA LEU A 202 -8.87 -13.73 7.20
C LEU A 202 -10.05 -14.39 6.49
N PRO A 203 -11.18 -13.69 6.27
CA PRO A 203 -12.31 -14.23 5.51
C PRO A 203 -12.02 -14.22 4.01
N GLU A 204 -12.78 -15.02 3.25
CA GLU A 204 -12.78 -14.95 1.80
C GLU A 204 -13.66 -13.80 1.31
N SER A 205 -13.50 -13.41 0.06
CA SER A 205 -14.35 -12.44 -0.64
C SER A 205 -15.75 -13.03 -0.90
N ALA A 206 -16.78 -12.38 -0.40
CA ALA A 206 -18.17 -12.79 -0.66
C ALA A 206 -18.52 -12.58 -2.14
N GLN A 207 -18.04 -11.49 -2.76
CA GLN A 207 -18.24 -11.22 -4.18
C GLN A 207 -17.60 -12.27 -5.08
N TRP A 208 -16.37 -12.70 -4.74
CA TRP A 208 -15.70 -13.75 -5.48
C TRP A 208 -16.46 -15.09 -5.37
N LEU A 209 -16.93 -15.44 -4.17
CA LEU A 209 -17.74 -16.65 -3.96
C LEU A 209 -19.02 -16.64 -4.79
N LEU A 210 -19.68 -15.48 -4.96
CA LEU A 210 -20.86 -15.32 -5.80
C LEU A 210 -20.53 -15.50 -7.29
N LYS A 211 -19.41 -14.92 -7.76
CA LYS A 211 -18.96 -15.06 -9.16
C LYS A 211 -18.65 -16.50 -9.55
N CYS A 212 -18.13 -17.31 -8.62
CA CYS A 212 -17.78 -18.71 -8.87
C CYS A 212 -18.97 -19.66 -9.02
N GLY A 213 -20.20 -19.18 -9.10
CA GLY A 213 -21.42 -19.93 -9.38
C GLY A 213 -21.74 -21.03 -8.35
N GLY A 214 -22.95 -21.05 -7.79
CA GLY A 214 -23.46 -22.17 -6.98
C GLY A 214 -22.99 -22.24 -5.51
N LYS A 215 -22.21 -21.26 -5.00
CA LYS A 215 -21.71 -21.26 -3.61
C LYS A 215 -22.59 -20.42 -2.65
N GLU A 216 -23.88 -20.21 -2.94
CA GLU A 216 -24.75 -19.43 -2.06
C GLU A 216 -24.72 -19.90 -0.58
N ARG A 217 -24.67 -21.20 -0.35
CA ARG A 217 -24.55 -21.75 1.01
C ARG A 217 -23.25 -21.29 1.69
N ALA A 218 -22.14 -21.24 0.94
CA ALA A 218 -20.85 -20.78 1.47
C ALA A 218 -20.88 -19.27 1.77
N VAL A 219 -21.50 -18.47 0.87
CA VAL A 219 -21.69 -17.03 1.09
C VAL A 219 -22.54 -16.77 2.31
N ARG A 220 -23.69 -17.46 2.46
CA ARG A 220 -24.56 -17.34 3.65
C ARG A 220 -23.84 -17.74 4.93
N ALA A 221 -23.06 -18.83 4.91
CA ALA A 221 -22.26 -19.26 6.06
C ALA A 221 -21.19 -18.21 6.42
N LEU A 222 -20.51 -17.66 5.43
CA LEU A 222 -19.51 -16.60 5.61
C LEU A 222 -20.14 -15.32 6.19
N LEU A 223 -21.25 -14.86 5.61
CA LEU A 223 -21.98 -13.70 6.12
C LEU A 223 -22.51 -13.94 7.54
N GLN A 224 -23.01 -15.12 7.83
CA GLN A 224 -23.44 -15.49 9.20
C GLN A 224 -22.27 -15.50 10.19
N GLN A 225 -21.08 -15.90 9.75
CA GLN A 225 -19.86 -15.77 10.54
C GLN A 225 -19.46 -14.31 10.75
N MET A 226 -19.50 -13.49 9.71
CA MET A 226 -19.13 -12.07 9.82
C MET A 226 -20.14 -11.25 10.62
N PHE A 227 -21.43 -11.57 10.50
CA PHE A 227 -22.56 -10.86 11.09
C PHE A 227 -23.49 -11.79 11.89
N PRO A 228 -23.07 -12.34 13.04
CA PRO A 228 -23.82 -13.38 13.76
C PRO A 228 -25.20 -12.99 14.23
N SER A 229 -25.45 -11.69 14.43
CA SER A 229 -26.72 -11.15 14.94
C SER A 229 -27.75 -10.82 13.86
N GLN A 230 -27.44 -11.11 12.58
CA GLN A 230 -28.32 -10.76 11.46
C GLN A 230 -29.00 -11.99 10.86
N ARG A 231 -30.20 -11.79 10.33
CA ARG A 231 -30.94 -12.82 9.56
C ARG A 231 -30.44 -12.87 8.12
N VAL A 232 -29.25 -13.44 7.94
CA VAL A 232 -28.59 -13.56 6.61
C VAL A 232 -29.44 -14.32 5.60
N ARG A 233 -30.44 -15.12 6.06
CA ARG A 233 -31.36 -15.86 5.17
C ARG A 233 -32.26 -14.95 4.34
N GLU A 234 -32.52 -13.72 4.80
CA GLU A 234 -33.38 -12.74 4.15
C GLU A 234 -32.63 -11.86 3.13
N VAL A 235 -31.31 -12.01 3.00
CA VAL A 235 -30.50 -11.26 2.04
C VAL A 235 -30.66 -11.84 0.65
N ASP A 236 -31.06 -10.99 -0.31
CA ASP A 236 -31.15 -11.36 -1.72
C ASP A 236 -29.75 -11.34 -2.38
N LEU A 237 -29.22 -12.53 -2.66
CA LEU A 237 -27.91 -12.68 -3.26
C LEU A 237 -27.92 -12.43 -4.79
N SER A 238 -29.08 -12.47 -5.45
CA SER A 238 -29.20 -12.23 -6.89
C SER A 238 -28.89 -10.77 -7.26
N VAL A 239 -29.28 -9.82 -6.42
CA VAL A 239 -28.96 -8.39 -6.59
C VAL A 239 -27.46 -8.16 -6.53
N SER A 240 -26.78 -8.82 -5.58
CA SER A 240 -25.33 -8.72 -5.44
C SER A 240 -24.55 -9.38 -6.58
N GLN A 241 -25.14 -10.39 -7.26
CA GLN A 241 -24.57 -10.97 -8.49
C GLN A 241 -24.63 -10.02 -9.67
N ALA A 242 -25.73 -9.30 -9.83
CA ALA A 242 -25.91 -8.31 -10.90
C ALA A 242 -24.94 -7.13 -10.76
N GLU A 243 -24.70 -6.66 -9.52
CA GLU A 243 -23.72 -5.60 -9.23
C GLU A 243 -22.26 -6.05 -9.42
N ALA A 244 -21.99 -7.36 -9.37
CA ALA A 244 -20.65 -7.92 -9.49
C ALA A 244 -20.17 -8.10 -10.96
N THR A 245 -21.03 -7.85 -11.95
CA THR A 245 -20.65 -7.84 -13.38
C THR A 245 -20.37 -6.40 -13.83
N PRO A 246 -19.09 -5.96 -13.85
CA PRO A 246 -18.77 -4.64 -14.37
C PRO A 246 -19.01 -4.60 -15.88
N ASP A 247 -19.55 -3.49 -16.37
CA ASP A 247 -19.45 -3.15 -17.78
C ASP A 247 -18.00 -3.22 -18.21
N LYS A 248 -17.73 -3.82 -19.38
CA LYS A 248 -16.38 -3.99 -19.91
C LYS A 248 -15.84 -2.62 -20.37
N ALA A 249 -15.42 -1.79 -19.42
CA ALA A 249 -14.70 -0.56 -19.73
C ALA A 249 -13.33 -0.92 -20.35
N SER A 250 -12.99 -0.28 -21.45
CA SER A 250 -11.68 -0.42 -22.09
C SER A 250 -10.76 0.70 -21.65
N VAL A 251 -9.44 0.42 -21.56
CA VAL A 251 -8.43 1.46 -21.34
C VAL A 251 -8.54 2.59 -22.38
N LEU A 252 -9.00 2.29 -23.59
CA LEU A 252 -9.23 3.29 -24.65
C LEU A 252 -10.35 4.28 -24.31
N ASP A 253 -11.29 3.91 -23.44
CA ASP A 253 -12.39 4.79 -23.04
C ASP A 253 -11.90 5.96 -22.16
N LEU A 254 -10.71 5.84 -21.53
CA LEU A 254 -10.04 6.93 -20.82
C LEU A 254 -9.67 8.10 -21.74
N PHE A 255 -9.51 7.86 -23.03
CA PHE A 255 -9.09 8.85 -24.04
C PHE A 255 -10.25 9.41 -24.86
N ARG A 256 -11.48 8.95 -24.64
CA ARG A 256 -12.68 9.43 -25.32
C ARG A 256 -13.18 10.77 -24.76
N GLU A 257 -14.06 11.44 -25.46
CA GLU A 257 -14.79 12.63 -25.02
C GLU A 257 -13.89 13.82 -24.55
N ARG A 258 -12.78 14.08 -25.29
CA ARG A 258 -11.82 15.15 -24.99
C ARG A 258 -11.06 15.00 -23.66
N ARG A 259 -11.05 13.81 -23.05
CA ARG A 259 -10.32 13.54 -21.79
C ARG A 259 -8.84 13.23 -21.99
N THR A 260 -8.37 13.12 -23.24
CA THR A 260 -6.97 12.75 -23.55
C THR A 260 -5.97 13.63 -22.82
N THR A 261 -6.14 14.96 -22.86
CA THR A 261 -5.22 15.89 -22.19
C THR A 261 -5.23 15.71 -20.67
N PHE A 262 -6.42 15.56 -20.08
CA PHE A 262 -6.56 15.32 -18.63
C PHE A 262 -5.89 14.01 -18.25
N THR A 263 -6.13 12.92 -18.98
CA THR A 263 -5.53 11.60 -18.73
C THR A 263 -4.00 11.64 -18.80
N LEU A 264 -3.45 12.26 -19.85
CA LEU A 264 -1.99 12.37 -20.03
C LEU A 264 -1.36 13.23 -18.94
N LEU A 265 -1.96 14.36 -18.57
CA LEU A 265 -1.44 15.21 -17.49
C LEU A 265 -1.53 14.51 -16.14
N LEU A 266 -2.63 13.80 -15.85
CA LEU A 266 -2.79 13.01 -14.64
C LEU A 266 -1.73 11.90 -14.55
N TRP A 267 -1.49 11.19 -15.65
CA TRP A 267 -0.44 10.18 -15.72
C TRP A 267 0.95 10.78 -15.52
N LEU A 268 1.22 11.94 -16.11
CA LEU A 268 2.50 12.65 -15.93
C LEU A 268 2.70 13.05 -14.46
N VAL A 269 1.70 13.66 -13.82
CA VAL A 269 1.77 14.05 -12.41
C VAL A 269 2.00 12.82 -11.52
N ASN A 270 1.24 11.74 -11.75
CA ASN A 270 1.39 10.52 -10.99
C ASN A 270 2.76 9.87 -11.20
N PHE A 271 3.27 9.85 -12.43
CA PHE A 271 4.60 9.34 -12.77
C PHE A 271 5.71 10.12 -12.07
N MET A 272 5.66 11.46 -12.11
CA MET A 272 6.63 12.31 -11.42
C MET A 272 6.59 12.12 -9.90
N ASN A 273 5.39 12.08 -9.32
CA ASN A 273 5.25 11.83 -7.88
C ASN A 273 5.78 10.44 -7.45
N LEU A 274 5.59 9.42 -8.28
CA LEU A 274 6.14 8.08 -8.03
C LEU A 274 7.67 8.05 -8.14
N ILE A 275 8.25 8.79 -9.10
CA ILE A 275 9.70 8.94 -9.19
C ILE A 275 10.24 9.56 -7.90
N ASP A 276 9.69 10.69 -7.46
CA ASP A 276 10.12 11.37 -6.25
C ASP A 276 9.99 10.44 -5.02
N LEU A 277 8.85 9.76 -4.91
CA LEU A 277 8.57 8.85 -3.80
C LEU A 277 9.61 7.72 -3.72
N TYR A 278 9.76 6.97 -4.81
CA TYR A 278 10.64 5.80 -4.81
C TYR A 278 12.13 6.17 -4.84
N PHE A 279 12.48 7.31 -5.46
CA PHE A 279 13.84 7.83 -5.41
C PHE A 279 14.22 8.19 -3.97
N LEU A 280 13.43 9.02 -3.30
CA LEU A 280 13.70 9.40 -1.91
C LEU A 280 13.68 8.17 -0.98
N ALA A 281 12.71 7.29 -1.14
CA ALA A 281 12.59 6.10 -0.33
C ALA A 281 13.82 5.18 -0.39
N ASN A 282 14.39 4.98 -1.58
CA ASN A 282 15.51 4.06 -1.77
C ASN A 282 16.88 4.73 -1.67
N TRP A 283 17.01 5.99 -2.12
CA TRP A 283 18.30 6.64 -2.23
C TRP A 283 18.64 7.58 -1.07
N LEU A 284 17.64 8.08 -0.34
CA LEU A 284 17.87 9.05 0.74
C LEU A 284 18.86 8.54 1.80
N PRO A 285 18.80 7.28 2.29
CA PRO A 285 19.81 6.78 3.25
C PRO A 285 21.22 6.80 2.67
N THR A 286 21.39 6.42 1.39
CA THR A 286 22.69 6.41 0.72
C THR A 286 23.23 7.84 0.53
N LEU A 287 22.38 8.77 0.08
CA LEU A 287 22.75 10.18 -0.10
C LEU A 287 23.15 10.85 1.22
N MET A 288 22.41 10.57 2.29
CA MET A 288 22.74 11.09 3.62
C MET A 288 24.06 10.50 4.15
N ARG A 289 24.31 9.24 3.89
CA ARG A 289 25.58 8.59 4.22
C ARG A 289 26.75 9.19 3.45
N ASP A 290 26.58 9.43 2.16
CA ASP A 290 27.60 10.08 1.29
C ASP A 290 27.83 11.55 1.67
N ALA A 291 26.83 12.22 2.25
CA ALA A 291 26.95 13.55 2.84
C ALA A 291 27.65 13.57 4.21
N GLY A 292 28.12 12.41 4.71
CA GLY A 292 28.91 12.29 5.94
C GLY A 292 28.10 12.02 7.20
N LEU A 293 26.80 11.82 7.11
CA LEU A 293 25.96 11.47 8.27
C LEU A 293 26.17 10.01 8.71
N THR A 294 25.89 9.72 9.96
CA THR A 294 25.91 8.34 10.46
C THR A 294 24.79 7.52 9.81
N LEU A 295 24.99 6.21 9.69
CA LEU A 295 23.97 5.30 9.12
C LEU A 295 22.66 5.36 9.92
N GLU A 296 22.77 5.48 11.25
CA GLU A 296 21.63 5.64 12.15
C GLU A 296 20.81 6.90 11.77
N THR A 297 21.48 8.07 11.69
CA THR A 297 20.83 9.34 11.34
C THR A 297 20.21 9.28 9.94
N ALA A 298 20.89 8.67 8.97
CA ALA A 298 20.40 8.53 7.61
C ALA A 298 19.10 7.69 7.54
N ASN A 299 19.06 6.60 8.27
CA ASN A 299 17.86 5.73 8.34
C ASN A 299 16.71 6.41 9.11
N LEU A 300 16.98 7.11 10.20
CA LEU A 300 15.96 7.90 10.92
C LEU A 300 15.40 9.03 10.06
N ALA A 301 16.24 9.72 9.31
CA ALA A 301 15.83 10.77 8.40
C ALA A 301 14.86 10.22 7.33
N THR A 302 15.18 9.07 6.74
CA THR A 302 14.30 8.43 5.76
C THR A 302 13.00 7.90 6.41
N GLY A 303 13.05 7.38 7.63
CA GLY A 303 11.86 7.05 8.42
C GLY A 303 10.95 8.27 8.65
N THR A 304 11.56 9.44 8.88
CA THR A 304 10.84 10.72 9.07
C THR A 304 10.04 11.12 7.82
N LEU A 305 10.54 10.84 6.61
CA LEU A 305 9.80 11.02 5.34
C LEU A 305 8.46 10.28 5.38
N GLN A 306 8.47 9.04 5.84
CA GLN A 306 7.27 8.20 5.88
C GLN A 306 6.26 8.67 6.94
N PHE A 307 6.74 9.09 8.12
CA PHE A 307 5.86 9.68 9.14
C PHE A 307 5.24 11.00 8.68
N GLY A 308 5.99 11.83 7.93
CA GLY A 308 5.44 12.98 7.24
C GLY A 308 4.30 12.59 6.29
N GLY A 309 4.47 11.50 5.55
CA GLY A 309 3.46 10.92 4.67
C GLY A 309 2.18 10.50 5.37
N VAL A 310 2.28 9.89 6.57
CA VAL A 310 1.10 9.56 7.38
C VAL A 310 0.29 10.81 7.71
N LEU A 311 0.98 11.85 8.23
CA LEU A 311 0.31 13.12 8.55
C LEU A 311 -0.29 13.76 7.29
N GLY A 312 0.45 13.75 6.18
CA GLY A 312 0.00 14.25 4.89
C GLY A 312 -1.26 13.54 4.39
N THR A 313 -1.27 12.21 4.41
CA THR A 313 -2.44 11.41 4.00
C THR A 313 -3.69 11.78 4.79
N LEU A 314 -3.56 11.99 6.11
CA LEU A 314 -4.69 12.34 6.97
C LEU A 314 -5.13 13.81 6.83
N ALA A 315 -4.19 14.72 6.62
CA ALA A 315 -4.45 16.17 6.56
C ALA A 315 -4.92 16.61 5.18
N LEU A 316 -4.24 16.14 4.10
CA LEU A 316 -4.53 16.57 2.74
C LEU A 316 -5.93 16.19 2.27
N GLY A 317 -6.47 15.05 2.72
CA GLY A 317 -7.87 14.70 2.41
C GLY A 317 -8.84 15.80 2.86
N ARG A 318 -8.73 16.26 4.11
CA ARG A 318 -9.58 17.36 4.64
C ARG A 318 -9.34 18.69 3.94
N LEU A 319 -8.09 18.97 3.57
CA LEU A 319 -7.76 20.21 2.84
C LEU A 319 -8.34 20.18 1.42
N ILE A 320 -8.29 19.02 0.76
CA ILE A 320 -8.88 18.82 -0.57
C ILE A 320 -10.39 19.03 -0.53
N ASP A 321 -11.08 18.50 0.47
CA ASP A 321 -12.52 18.69 0.65
C ASP A 321 -12.89 20.17 0.85
N LYS A 322 -12.01 20.95 1.51
CA LYS A 322 -12.27 22.36 1.83
C LYS A 322 -11.84 23.33 0.72
N PHE A 323 -10.70 23.12 0.09
CA PHE A 323 -10.06 24.05 -0.84
C PHE A 323 -9.99 23.56 -2.28
N GLY A 324 -10.44 22.33 -2.54
CA GLY A 324 -10.37 21.68 -3.84
C GLY A 324 -9.02 21.03 -4.14
N ALA A 325 -9.04 19.94 -4.92
CA ALA A 325 -7.87 19.12 -5.19
C ALA A 325 -6.75 19.87 -5.93
N TYR A 326 -7.10 20.68 -6.93
CA TYR A 326 -6.09 21.40 -7.72
C TYR A 326 -5.27 22.38 -6.87
N SER A 327 -5.93 23.22 -6.06
CA SER A 327 -5.24 24.22 -5.23
C SER A 327 -4.32 23.57 -4.21
N VAL A 328 -4.80 22.50 -3.55
CA VAL A 328 -4.04 21.78 -2.53
C VAL A 328 -2.84 21.04 -3.13
N LEU A 329 -3.01 20.36 -4.26
CA LEU A 329 -1.92 19.63 -4.91
C LEU A 329 -0.87 20.56 -5.52
N ILE A 330 -1.27 21.64 -6.20
CA ILE A 330 -0.31 22.62 -6.74
C ILE A 330 0.52 23.23 -5.62
N THR A 331 -0.12 23.74 -4.57
CA THR A 331 0.60 24.30 -3.41
C THR A 331 1.48 23.24 -2.75
N GLY A 332 0.95 22.04 -2.55
CA GLY A 332 1.68 20.93 -1.91
C GLY A 332 2.93 20.53 -2.68
N PHE A 333 2.84 20.32 -3.99
CA PHE A 333 4.01 19.95 -4.81
C PHE A 333 5.00 21.12 -4.96
N SER A 334 4.53 22.37 -4.95
CA SER A 334 5.44 23.55 -4.91
C SER A 334 6.24 23.56 -3.60
N VAL A 335 5.58 23.33 -2.45
CA VAL A 335 6.26 23.23 -1.15
C VAL A 335 7.19 22.01 -1.11
N ALA A 336 6.80 20.86 -1.68
CA ALA A 336 7.66 19.69 -1.78
C ALA A 336 8.94 20.00 -2.56
N THR A 337 8.84 20.70 -3.70
CA THR A 337 10.01 21.11 -4.50
C THR A 337 10.99 21.95 -3.69
N VAL A 338 10.48 22.93 -2.94
CA VAL A 338 11.34 23.78 -2.09
C VAL A 338 11.96 22.98 -0.95
N SER A 339 11.20 22.08 -0.31
CA SER A 339 11.73 21.25 0.78
C SER A 339 12.72 20.21 0.31
N ILE A 340 12.53 19.59 -0.87
CA ILE A 340 13.54 18.69 -1.48
C ILE A 340 14.83 19.47 -1.77
N ALA A 341 14.75 20.67 -2.33
CA ALA A 341 15.92 21.50 -2.55
C ALA A 341 16.63 21.84 -1.22
N ALA A 342 15.88 22.12 -0.15
CA ALA A 342 16.44 22.43 1.16
C ALA A 342 17.20 21.25 1.79
N ILE A 343 16.87 19.98 1.47
CA ILE A 343 17.61 18.79 1.92
C ILE A 343 19.08 18.83 1.50
N GLY A 344 19.36 19.38 0.32
CA GLY A 344 20.71 19.45 -0.24
C GLY A 344 21.55 20.68 0.20
N VAL A 345 20.96 21.66 0.89
CA VAL A 345 21.63 22.93 1.21
C VAL A 345 22.65 22.78 2.35
N ASP A 346 22.23 22.19 3.46
CA ASP A 346 23.08 22.00 4.63
C ASP A 346 22.73 20.69 5.37
N PRO A 347 23.28 19.57 4.94
CA PRO A 347 23.02 18.28 5.60
C PRO A 347 23.54 18.22 7.07
N SER A 348 24.44 19.11 7.48
CA SER A 348 24.97 19.15 8.82
C SER A 348 23.98 19.74 9.84
N ASN A 349 23.07 20.59 9.40
CA ASN A 349 21.99 21.13 10.21
C ASN A 349 20.84 20.13 10.32
N LEU A 350 20.90 19.26 11.31
CA LEU A 350 19.91 18.19 11.50
C LEU A 350 18.47 18.71 11.63
N LEU A 351 18.27 19.88 12.27
CA LEU A 351 16.92 20.45 12.41
C LEU A 351 16.33 20.83 11.05
N LEU A 352 17.12 21.53 10.22
CA LEU A 352 16.69 21.88 8.85
C LEU A 352 16.46 20.63 8.03
N LEU A 353 17.38 19.66 8.06
CA LEU A 353 17.33 18.41 7.33
C LEU A 353 16.06 17.61 7.67
N PHE A 354 15.83 17.30 8.95
CA PHE A 354 14.66 16.52 9.37
C PHE A 354 13.35 17.25 9.11
N SER A 355 13.31 18.58 9.28
CA SER A 355 12.13 19.39 8.96
C SER A 355 11.83 19.38 7.46
N ALA A 356 12.82 19.54 6.61
CA ALA A 356 12.67 19.49 5.17
C ALA A 356 12.21 18.11 4.68
N ILE A 357 12.81 17.04 5.20
CA ILE A 357 12.42 15.65 4.89
C ILE A 357 10.98 15.37 5.34
N PHE A 358 10.59 15.81 6.55
CA PHE A 358 9.24 15.64 7.07
C PHE A 358 8.20 16.35 6.22
N ILE A 359 8.45 17.63 5.84
CA ILE A 359 7.59 18.41 4.95
C ILE A 359 7.49 17.75 3.57
N THR A 360 8.62 17.28 3.03
CA THR A 360 8.63 16.51 1.78
C THR A 360 7.73 15.28 1.89
N GLY A 361 7.80 14.55 2.99
CA GLY A 361 6.94 13.40 3.26
C GLY A 361 5.45 13.75 3.26
N ILE A 362 5.07 14.87 3.88
CA ILE A 362 3.68 15.35 3.90
C ILE A 362 3.11 15.48 2.48
N PHE A 363 3.87 16.04 1.56
CA PHE A 363 3.34 16.39 0.23
C PHE A 363 3.64 15.34 -0.84
N VAL A 364 4.77 14.63 -0.80
CA VAL A 364 5.10 13.58 -1.78
C VAL A 364 4.37 12.28 -1.43
N VAL A 365 4.59 11.75 -0.23
CA VAL A 365 3.94 10.50 0.21
C VAL A 365 2.45 10.73 0.46
N GLY A 366 2.11 11.77 1.22
CA GLY A 366 0.73 12.12 1.56
C GLY A 366 -0.07 12.70 0.40
N GLY A 367 0.57 13.19 -0.67
CA GLY A 367 -0.07 13.71 -1.87
C GLY A 367 -0.68 12.63 -2.76
N MET A 368 -0.19 11.40 -2.68
CA MET A 368 -0.63 10.30 -3.55
C MET A 368 -2.15 10.00 -3.48
N PRO A 369 -2.79 9.89 -2.30
CA PRO A 369 -4.24 9.78 -2.22
C PRO A 369 -4.98 10.98 -2.83
N GLY A 370 -4.39 12.18 -2.76
CA GLY A 370 -4.94 13.39 -3.38
C GLY A 370 -4.97 13.30 -4.91
N VAL A 371 -3.92 12.78 -5.53
CA VAL A 371 -3.88 12.52 -6.98
C VAL A 371 -4.93 11.48 -7.37
N ASN A 372 -5.12 10.43 -6.57
CA ASN A 372 -6.15 9.43 -6.79
C ASN A 372 -7.57 10.02 -6.66
N THR A 373 -7.78 10.97 -5.74
CA THR A 373 -9.06 11.69 -5.60
C THR A 373 -9.34 12.55 -6.84
N LEU A 374 -8.31 13.22 -7.37
CA LEU A 374 -8.40 13.97 -8.61
C LEU A 374 -8.77 13.07 -9.80
N ALA A 375 -8.16 11.88 -9.88
CA ALA A 375 -8.49 10.87 -10.87
C ALA A 375 -9.97 10.45 -10.77
N ALA A 376 -10.43 10.07 -9.58
CA ALA A 376 -11.81 9.64 -9.34
C ALA A 376 -12.85 10.72 -9.69
N GLY A 377 -12.51 12.01 -9.49
CA GLY A 377 -13.38 13.14 -9.84
C GLY A 377 -13.39 13.49 -11.34
N GLY A 378 -12.38 13.07 -12.09
CA GLY A 378 -12.22 13.38 -13.52
C GLY A 378 -12.81 12.36 -14.49
N TYR A 379 -13.16 11.16 -13.99
CA TYR A 379 -13.74 10.10 -14.79
C TYR A 379 -15.19 9.78 -14.36
N PRO A 380 -16.05 9.35 -15.30
CA PRO A 380 -17.36 8.82 -14.97
C PRO A 380 -17.24 7.52 -14.16
N THR A 381 -18.25 7.24 -13.34
CA THR A 381 -18.26 6.11 -12.39
C THR A 381 -18.18 4.71 -13.02
N PHE A 382 -18.34 4.59 -14.33
CA PHE A 382 -18.21 3.32 -15.07
C PHE A 382 -16.77 3.06 -15.59
N LEU A 383 -15.86 4.05 -15.51
CA LEU A 383 -14.43 3.96 -15.83
C LEU A 383 -13.59 3.86 -14.57
#